data_98eefc9351f467e4890c8f31c10d81e9
#
_entry.id   98eefc9351f467e4890c8f31c10d81e9
#
_cell.length_a   1.000
_cell.length_b   1.000
_cell.length_c   1.000
_cell.angle_alpha   90.00
_cell.angle_beta   90.00
_cell.angle_gamma   90.00
#
_symmetry.space_group_name_H-M   'P 1'
#
loop_
_entity.id
_entity.type
_entity.pdbx_description
1 polymer ?
#
loop_
_entity_poly.entity_id
_entity_poly.type
_entity_poly.pdbx_seq_one_letter_code
_entity_poly.pdbx_strand_id
1 'polypeptide(L)'
;RIKKKDTSTPCLGADDGTGIWLCWELIKAGVEGLYIFHRAEEVGGVGSSYIANNNSEELEKYDFAVAFDRKDINSIITQQVGQICASQAFVDSLAEQLDMGFRADPGGSFTDTANYTDYISECTNLSVGYYNAHSGNEEQDLKFVREFRDALIKVNWNKLVAEREPGVLLPERVSQYTTGGGYGSYYYDDTFGRAQGISSSTSTSYNRFGRQRNQAKKEMNNKE
;
A
#
# COMPACT_ATOMS: atom_id res chain seq x y z
N ARG A 1 20.45 -9.88 -12.41
CA ARG A 1 20.13 -9.65 -10.99
C ARG A 1 21.39 -9.30 -10.22
N ILE A 2 21.25 -8.42 -9.23
CA ILE A 2 22.29 -8.19 -8.23
C ILE A 2 21.91 -8.88 -6.93
N LYS A 3 22.92 -9.26 -6.19
CA LYS A 3 22.84 -9.86 -4.87
C LYS A 3 23.81 -9.15 -3.95
N LYS A 4 23.54 -9.23 -2.67
CA LYS A 4 24.42 -8.76 -1.63
C LYS A 4 25.78 -9.49 -1.67
N LYS A 5 26.87 -8.73 -1.59
CA LYS A 5 28.22 -9.26 -1.46
C LYS A 5 28.75 -9.20 -0.02
N ASP A 6 28.34 -8.19 0.71
CA ASP A 6 28.80 -7.94 2.08
C ASP A 6 27.97 -8.74 3.06
N THR A 7 28.61 -9.44 3.97
CA THR A 7 27.97 -10.21 5.04
C THR A 7 27.72 -9.37 6.30
N SER A 8 28.18 -8.13 6.34
CA SER A 8 28.04 -7.24 7.50
C SER A 8 26.58 -6.73 7.68
N THR A 9 25.80 -6.72 6.61
CA THR A 9 24.38 -6.33 6.64
C THR A 9 23.48 -7.55 6.47
N PRO A 10 22.30 -7.60 7.11
CA PRO A 10 21.40 -8.76 7.02
C PRO A 10 20.76 -8.93 5.65
N CYS A 11 20.53 -7.85 4.88
CA CYS A 11 19.83 -7.85 3.59
C CYS A 11 20.51 -6.92 2.57
N LEU A 12 20.05 -6.94 1.32
CA LEU A 12 20.53 -6.06 0.25
C LEU A 12 19.96 -4.63 0.41
N GLY A 13 18.73 -4.50 0.92
CA GLY A 13 18.00 -3.23 1.03
C GLY A 13 17.30 -2.83 -0.28
N ALA A 14 16.97 -3.81 -1.14
CA ALA A 14 16.13 -3.59 -2.31
C ALA A 14 14.69 -3.30 -1.87
N ASP A 15 14.30 -3.88 -0.79
CA ASP A 15 13.11 -3.61 0.00
C ASP A 15 13.48 -2.58 1.11
N ASP A 16 13.07 -1.28 1.02
CA ASP A 16 12.44 -0.69 -0.18
C ASP A 16 13.32 0.40 -0.83
N GLY A 17 14.62 0.17 -0.92
CA GLY A 17 15.53 1.06 -1.67
C GLY A 17 15.15 1.19 -3.16
N THR A 18 14.49 0.18 -3.73
CA THR A 18 14.02 0.19 -5.12
C THR A 18 12.88 1.17 -5.32
N GLY A 19 11.88 1.19 -4.44
CA GLY A 19 10.77 2.15 -4.51
C GLY A 19 11.25 3.57 -4.31
N ILE A 20 12.16 3.81 -3.38
CA ILE A 20 12.80 5.13 -3.21
C ILE A 20 13.49 5.57 -4.51
N TRP A 21 14.24 4.68 -5.16
CA TRP A 21 14.91 5.00 -6.43
C TRP A 21 13.90 5.28 -7.56
N LEU A 22 12.84 4.50 -7.67
CA LEU A 22 11.77 4.73 -8.66
C LEU A 22 11.11 6.10 -8.45
N CYS A 23 10.70 6.44 -7.25
CA CYS A 23 10.15 7.75 -6.92
C CYS A 23 11.11 8.89 -7.31
N TRP A 24 12.42 8.72 -7.00
CA TRP A 24 13.44 9.71 -7.38
C TRP A 24 13.57 9.88 -8.90
N GLU A 25 13.53 8.78 -9.66
CA GLU A 25 13.60 8.84 -11.13
C GLU A 25 12.33 9.50 -11.73
N LEU A 26 11.15 9.24 -11.17
CA LEU A 26 9.91 9.90 -11.57
C LEU A 26 9.94 11.42 -11.31
N ILE A 27 10.42 11.84 -10.13
CA ILE A 27 10.63 13.26 -9.79
C ILE A 27 11.59 13.92 -10.82
N LYS A 28 12.70 13.28 -11.14
CA LYS A 28 13.66 13.79 -12.12
C LYS A 28 13.09 13.89 -13.53
N ALA A 29 12.17 13.00 -13.88
CA ALA A 29 11.49 13.01 -15.17
C ALA A 29 10.35 14.05 -15.22
N GLY A 30 10.04 14.73 -14.12
CA GLY A 30 8.96 15.73 -14.02
C GLY A 30 7.57 15.12 -13.98
N VAL A 31 7.43 13.89 -13.53
CA VAL A 31 6.11 13.27 -13.30
C VAL A 31 5.48 13.97 -12.08
N GLU A 32 4.35 14.62 -12.30
CA GLU A 32 3.65 15.38 -11.27
C GLU A 32 2.96 14.45 -10.26
N GLY A 33 2.98 14.82 -8.99
CA GLY A 33 2.34 14.08 -7.90
C GLY A 33 2.91 14.45 -6.53
N LEU A 34 2.27 13.96 -5.49
CA LEU A 34 2.78 14.02 -4.13
C LEU A 34 3.65 12.77 -3.87
N TYR A 35 4.92 12.97 -3.59
CA TYR A 35 5.87 11.90 -3.24
C TYR A 35 6.09 11.89 -1.73
N ILE A 36 5.78 10.76 -1.10
CA ILE A 36 5.91 10.60 0.35
C ILE A 36 6.90 9.48 0.62
N PHE A 37 7.95 9.78 1.39
CA PHE A 37 8.92 8.80 1.88
C PHE A 37 8.65 8.57 3.36
N HIS A 38 8.01 7.46 3.67
CA HIS A 38 7.60 7.13 5.03
C HIS A 38 8.78 6.66 5.87
N ARG A 39 8.59 6.76 7.18
CA ARG A 39 9.48 6.15 8.17
C ARG A 39 8.76 5.03 8.88
N ALA A 40 9.53 3.98 9.19
CA ALA A 40 9.05 2.89 10.03
C ALA A 40 7.87 2.12 9.42
N GLU A 41 7.92 1.84 8.10
CA GLU A 41 6.99 0.94 7.42
C GLU A 41 7.07 -0.46 8.04
N GLU A 42 8.27 -1.02 8.17
CA GLU A 42 8.62 -2.36 8.66
C GLU A 42 8.19 -2.67 10.11
N VAL A 43 7.79 -1.65 10.83
CA VAL A 43 7.26 -1.77 12.21
C VAL A 43 5.80 -1.33 12.32
N GLY A 44 5.06 -1.47 11.22
CA GLY A 44 3.62 -1.25 11.16
C GLY A 44 3.18 0.09 10.56
N GLY A 45 3.97 0.71 9.69
CA GLY A 45 3.59 1.91 8.95
C GLY A 45 3.35 3.12 9.85
N VAL A 46 4.26 3.37 10.80
CA VAL A 46 4.10 4.47 11.79
C VAL A 46 4.00 5.83 11.08
N GLY A 47 4.83 6.04 10.03
CA GLY A 47 4.83 7.30 9.28
C GLY A 47 3.54 7.53 8.50
N SER A 48 3.06 6.52 7.78
CA SER A 48 1.81 6.59 7.02
C SER A 48 0.59 6.71 7.93
N SER A 49 0.58 5.98 9.04
CA SER A 49 -0.48 6.08 10.05
C SER A 49 -0.55 7.50 10.65
N TYR A 50 0.61 8.12 10.91
CA TYR A 50 0.64 9.51 11.37
C TYR A 50 0.02 10.47 10.34
N ILE A 51 0.37 10.33 9.06
CA ILE A 51 -0.19 11.17 7.98
C ILE A 51 -1.69 10.95 7.87
N ALA A 52 -2.16 9.70 7.85
CA ALA A 52 -3.59 9.37 7.80
C ALA A 52 -4.39 10.03 8.93
N ASN A 53 -3.84 10.06 10.14
CA ASN A 53 -4.52 10.59 11.31
C ASN A 53 -4.44 12.13 11.43
N ASN A 54 -3.38 12.76 10.92
CA ASN A 54 -3.12 14.18 11.16
C ASN A 54 -3.20 15.06 9.90
N ASN A 55 -3.11 14.47 8.70
CA ASN A 55 -3.06 15.17 7.42
C ASN A 55 -4.02 14.58 6.38
N SER A 56 -5.13 13.99 6.81
CA SER A 56 -6.09 13.33 5.91
C SER A 56 -6.66 14.27 4.83
N GLU A 57 -6.84 15.55 5.14
CA GLU A 57 -7.30 16.56 4.17
C GLU A 57 -6.35 16.71 2.96
N GLU A 58 -5.05 16.43 3.14
CA GLU A 58 -4.11 16.40 2.01
C GLU A 58 -4.32 15.14 1.17
N LEU A 59 -4.55 13.98 1.80
CA LEU A 59 -4.78 12.72 1.12
C LEU A 59 -6.06 12.73 0.28
N GLU A 60 -7.12 13.36 0.78
CA GLU A 60 -8.43 13.46 0.11
C GLU A 60 -8.38 14.22 -1.23
N LYS A 61 -7.27 14.88 -1.55
CA LYS A 61 -7.09 15.60 -2.84
C LYS A 61 -6.69 14.66 -3.99
N TYR A 62 -6.36 13.40 -3.70
CA TYR A 62 -5.85 12.45 -4.67
C TYR A 62 -6.83 11.31 -4.88
N ASP A 63 -6.98 10.89 -6.12
CA ASP A 63 -7.85 9.76 -6.49
C ASP A 63 -7.16 8.41 -6.26
N PHE A 64 -5.82 8.38 -6.28
CA PHE A 64 -5.05 7.16 -6.06
C PHE A 64 -3.71 7.40 -5.37
N ALA A 65 -3.26 6.38 -4.65
CA ALA A 65 -1.94 6.25 -4.05
C ALA A 65 -1.28 4.94 -4.52
N VAL A 66 -0.04 5.03 -4.97
CA VAL A 66 0.72 3.90 -5.49
C VAL A 66 1.99 3.72 -4.66
N ALA A 67 2.11 2.58 -3.99
CA ALA A 67 3.36 2.16 -3.38
C ALA A 67 4.20 1.35 -4.39
N PHE A 68 5.50 1.47 -4.30
CA PHE A 68 6.48 0.71 -5.10
C PHE A 68 7.27 -0.23 -4.21
N ASP A 69 6.54 -1.10 -3.50
CA ASP A 69 7.07 -1.90 -2.39
C ASP A 69 6.50 -3.33 -2.42
N ARG A 70 6.45 -3.95 -3.61
CA ARG A 70 6.01 -5.33 -3.76
C ARG A 70 7.09 -6.15 -4.46
N LYS A 71 7.36 -7.33 -3.91
CA LYS A 71 8.23 -8.33 -4.55
C LYS A 71 7.72 -8.76 -5.91
N ASP A 72 8.55 -9.49 -6.65
CA ASP A 72 8.25 -10.02 -7.98
C ASP A 72 8.15 -8.92 -9.06
N ILE A 73 7.49 -9.18 -10.19
CA ILE A 73 7.56 -8.30 -11.37
C ILE A 73 6.22 -7.97 -12.03
N ASN A 74 5.08 -8.43 -11.51
CA ASN A 74 3.83 -8.35 -12.27
C ASN A 74 2.56 -8.17 -11.44
N SER A 75 2.67 -7.86 -10.15
CA SER A 75 1.50 -7.65 -9.30
C SER A 75 1.11 -6.20 -9.20
N ILE A 76 -0.18 -5.91 -9.36
CA ILE A 76 -0.87 -4.71 -8.90
C ILE A 76 -1.81 -5.17 -7.79
N ILE A 77 -1.52 -4.78 -6.57
CA ILE A 77 -2.23 -5.27 -5.39
C ILE A 77 -3.64 -4.66 -5.34
N THR A 78 -4.63 -5.53 -5.18
CA THR A 78 -6.05 -5.15 -5.09
C THR A 78 -6.64 -5.31 -3.69
N GLN A 79 -5.96 -6.04 -2.83
CA GLN A 79 -6.36 -6.20 -1.43
C GLN A 79 -5.15 -6.06 -0.52
N GLN A 80 -5.32 -5.35 0.58
CA GLN A 80 -4.33 -5.21 1.65
C GLN A 80 -5.02 -5.46 2.98
N VAL A 81 -4.37 -6.20 3.88
CA VAL A 81 -4.92 -6.52 5.22
C VAL A 81 -6.35 -7.08 5.15
N GLY A 82 -6.65 -7.86 4.10
CA GLY A 82 -7.98 -8.47 3.90
C GLY A 82 -9.07 -7.52 3.37
N GLN A 83 -8.75 -6.28 3.05
CA GLN A 83 -9.69 -5.30 2.50
C GLN A 83 -9.36 -4.97 1.04
N ILE A 84 -10.37 -4.67 0.22
CA ILE A 84 -10.14 -4.16 -1.13
C ILE A 84 -9.53 -2.76 -1.02
N CYS A 85 -8.39 -2.58 -1.68
CA CYS A 85 -7.66 -1.32 -1.72
C CYS A 85 -7.60 -0.70 -3.12
N ALA A 86 -7.83 -1.49 -4.18
CA ALA A 86 -7.89 -0.99 -5.55
C ALA A 86 -8.96 -1.73 -6.35
N SER A 87 -9.64 -1.01 -7.25
CA SER A 87 -10.65 -1.54 -8.15
C SER A 87 -10.03 -2.29 -9.33
N GLN A 88 -10.78 -3.19 -9.96
CA GLN A 88 -10.35 -3.85 -11.17
C GLN A 88 -10.15 -2.85 -12.33
N ALA A 89 -11.02 -1.85 -12.43
CA ALA A 89 -10.91 -0.83 -13.47
C ALA A 89 -9.62 0.00 -13.34
N PHE A 90 -9.21 0.35 -12.11
CA PHE A 90 -7.92 0.99 -11.86
C PHE A 90 -6.76 0.09 -12.32
N VAL A 91 -6.77 -1.18 -11.91
CA VAL A 91 -5.75 -2.15 -12.29
C VAL A 91 -5.64 -2.29 -13.80
N ASP A 92 -6.78 -2.48 -14.49
CA ASP A 92 -6.80 -2.67 -15.95
C ASP A 92 -6.25 -1.43 -16.66
N SER A 93 -6.67 -0.23 -16.23
CA SER A 93 -6.20 1.03 -16.83
C SER A 93 -4.70 1.26 -16.62
N LEU A 94 -4.15 0.89 -15.47
CA LEU A 94 -2.73 1.01 -15.17
C LEU A 94 -1.90 -0.07 -15.90
N ALA A 95 -2.37 -1.33 -15.88
CA ALA A 95 -1.70 -2.44 -16.53
C ALA A 95 -1.60 -2.26 -18.05
N GLU A 96 -2.65 -1.74 -18.69
CA GLU A 96 -2.66 -1.39 -20.10
C GLU A 96 -1.59 -0.35 -20.43
N GLN A 97 -1.47 0.70 -19.64
CA GLN A 97 -0.49 1.76 -19.89
C GLN A 97 0.95 1.32 -19.59
N LEU A 98 1.16 0.45 -18.63
CA LEU A 98 2.49 -0.09 -18.32
C LEU A 98 2.99 -1.05 -19.41
N ASP A 99 2.10 -1.81 -20.06
CA ASP A 99 2.41 -2.80 -21.11
C ASP A 99 3.56 -3.76 -20.74
N MET A 100 3.60 -4.18 -19.48
CA MET A 100 4.65 -5.03 -18.91
C MET A 100 4.12 -6.34 -18.31
N GLY A 101 2.87 -6.69 -18.61
CA GLY A 101 2.23 -7.91 -18.10
C GLY A 101 1.83 -7.85 -16.62
N PHE A 102 1.65 -6.66 -16.08
CA PHE A 102 1.09 -6.47 -14.75
C PHE A 102 -0.38 -6.94 -14.71
N ARG A 103 -0.81 -7.42 -13.57
CA ARG A 103 -2.16 -7.93 -13.34
C ARG A 103 -2.60 -7.75 -11.89
N ALA A 104 -3.91 -7.80 -11.67
CA ALA A 104 -4.50 -7.81 -10.35
C ALA A 104 -3.96 -8.94 -9.49
N ASP A 105 -3.61 -8.65 -8.25
CA ASP A 105 -3.17 -9.60 -7.25
C ASP A 105 -3.85 -9.30 -5.90
N PRO A 106 -4.77 -10.16 -5.44
CA PRO A 106 -5.42 -10.00 -4.15
C PRO A 106 -4.54 -10.47 -2.97
N GLY A 107 -3.33 -10.96 -3.23
CA GLY A 107 -2.41 -11.52 -2.23
C GLY A 107 -1.54 -10.46 -1.54
N GLY A 108 -2.03 -9.23 -1.39
CA GLY A 108 -1.30 -8.16 -0.71
C GLY A 108 -1.23 -8.36 0.80
N SER A 109 -0.07 -8.04 1.36
CA SER A 109 0.14 -7.82 2.78
C SER A 109 -0.14 -6.35 3.14
N PHE A 110 0.38 -5.88 4.25
CA PHE A 110 0.41 -4.47 4.58
C PHE A 110 1.50 -3.75 3.76
N THR A 111 1.25 -2.51 3.38
CA THR A 111 2.22 -1.45 3.08
C THR A 111 1.58 -0.10 3.42
N ASP A 112 2.32 0.99 3.38
CA ASP A 112 1.90 2.33 3.80
C ASP A 112 0.58 2.81 3.17
N THR A 113 0.31 2.48 1.89
CA THR A 113 -0.95 2.84 1.22
C THR A 113 -2.19 2.18 1.82
N ALA A 114 -2.04 1.12 2.61
CA ALA A 114 -3.16 0.51 3.34
C ALA A 114 -3.79 1.50 4.34
N ASN A 115 -2.97 2.37 4.95
CA ASN A 115 -3.43 3.39 5.89
C ASN A 115 -4.22 4.53 5.22
N TYR A 116 -4.22 4.61 3.88
CA TYR A 116 -4.88 5.68 3.12
C TYR A 116 -6.21 5.28 2.51
N THR A 117 -6.61 4.03 2.62
CA THR A 117 -7.82 3.47 2.00
C THR A 117 -9.13 4.12 2.42
N ASP A 118 -9.15 4.78 3.58
CA ASP A 118 -10.30 5.55 4.07
C ASP A 118 -10.43 6.94 3.42
N TYR A 119 -9.39 7.41 2.75
CA TYR A 119 -9.28 8.77 2.23
C TYR A 119 -9.12 8.81 0.71
N ILE A 120 -8.43 7.83 0.13
CA ILE A 120 -8.08 7.75 -1.28
C ILE A 120 -8.80 6.55 -1.91
N SER A 121 -9.36 6.75 -3.11
CA SER A 121 -10.13 5.72 -3.80
C SER A 121 -9.31 4.48 -4.11
N GLU A 122 -8.14 4.63 -4.68
CA GLU A 122 -7.30 3.52 -5.11
C GLU A 122 -5.96 3.55 -4.37
N CYS A 123 -5.67 2.51 -3.59
CA CYS A 123 -4.47 2.43 -2.76
C CYS A 123 -3.72 1.12 -3.04
N THR A 124 -2.88 1.11 -4.05
CA THR A 124 -2.22 -0.11 -4.52
C THR A 124 -0.75 -0.18 -4.14
N ASN A 125 -0.17 -1.38 -4.34
CA ASN A 125 1.25 -1.64 -4.26
C ASN A 125 1.70 -2.40 -5.52
N LEU A 126 2.78 -1.96 -6.17
CA LEU A 126 3.29 -2.52 -7.41
C LEU A 126 4.57 -3.32 -7.19
N SER A 127 4.67 -4.46 -7.89
CA SER A 127 5.91 -5.24 -7.93
C SER A 127 7.06 -4.43 -8.54
N VAL A 128 8.21 -4.43 -7.86
CA VAL A 128 9.39 -3.64 -8.25
C VAL A 128 10.62 -4.47 -8.55
N GLY A 129 10.47 -5.80 -8.61
CA GLY A 129 11.52 -6.69 -9.09
C GLY A 129 12.54 -7.12 -8.06
N TYR A 130 12.28 -6.97 -6.77
CA TYR A 130 13.06 -7.63 -5.74
C TYR A 130 12.50 -9.00 -5.38
N TYR A 131 13.34 -9.84 -4.80
CA TYR A 131 13.01 -11.20 -4.37
C TYR A 131 13.68 -11.49 -3.05
N ASN A 132 13.09 -12.40 -2.27
CA ASN A 132 13.64 -12.87 -1.01
C ASN A 132 13.95 -11.73 -0.02
N ALA A 133 13.10 -10.71 0.02
CA ALA A 133 13.22 -9.62 0.99
C ALA A 133 13.37 -10.12 2.42
N HIS A 134 13.89 -9.31 3.31
CA HIS A 134 14.12 -9.60 4.72
C HIS A 134 15.08 -10.79 4.94
N SER A 135 15.93 -11.10 3.97
CA SER A 135 16.88 -12.21 4.07
C SER A 135 18.25 -11.90 3.47
N GLY A 136 19.26 -12.70 3.84
CA GLY A 136 20.58 -12.61 3.23
C GLY A 136 20.62 -13.04 1.76
N ASN A 137 19.54 -13.60 1.23
CA ASN A 137 19.39 -14.02 -0.16
C ASN A 137 18.60 -13.01 -1.00
N GLU A 138 18.37 -11.80 -0.49
CA GLU A 138 17.68 -10.75 -1.19
C GLU A 138 18.37 -10.43 -2.52
N GLU A 139 17.55 -10.28 -3.57
CA GLU A 139 17.98 -10.00 -4.94
C GLU A 139 17.15 -8.90 -5.56
N GLN A 140 17.77 -8.13 -6.49
CA GLN A 140 17.08 -7.14 -7.32
C GLN A 140 17.29 -7.42 -8.80
N ASP A 141 16.23 -7.42 -9.60
CA ASP A 141 16.30 -7.49 -11.06
C ASP A 141 16.50 -6.08 -11.64
N LEU A 142 17.76 -5.74 -11.93
CA LEU A 142 18.13 -4.42 -12.46
C LEU A 142 17.62 -4.17 -13.87
N LYS A 143 17.39 -5.22 -14.66
CA LYS A 143 16.85 -5.06 -16.01
C LYS A 143 15.38 -4.65 -15.88
N PHE A 144 14.62 -5.44 -15.12
CA PHE A 144 13.22 -5.17 -14.90
C PHE A 144 12.97 -3.76 -14.34
N VAL A 145 13.68 -3.36 -13.27
CA VAL A 145 13.41 -2.07 -12.63
C VAL A 145 13.71 -0.88 -13.55
N ARG A 146 14.68 -1.00 -14.46
CA ARG A 146 14.95 0.04 -15.46
C ARG A 146 13.84 0.13 -16.50
N GLU A 147 13.40 -1.01 -17.02
CA GLU A 147 12.28 -1.08 -17.97
C GLU A 147 10.99 -0.57 -17.32
N PHE A 148 10.76 -0.92 -16.06
CA PHE A 148 9.61 -0.45 -15.29
C PHE A 148 9.64 1.06 -15.05
N ARG A 149 10.81 1.64 -14.69
CA ARG A 149 10.97 3.09 -14.62
C ARG A 149 10.60 3.77 -15.94
N ASP A 150 11.08 3.24 -17.06
CA ASP A 150 10.82 3.81 -18.38
C ASP A 150 9.36 3.70 -18.81
N ALA A 151 8.65 2.66 -18.33
CA ALA A 151 7.22 2.52 -18.49
C ALA A 151 6.45 3.52 -17.61
N LEU A 152 6.78 3.61 -16.33
CA LEU A 152 6.14 4.52 -15.35
C LEU A 152 6.21 5.99 -15.79
N ILE A 153 7.34 6.43 -16.37
CA ILE A 153 7.51 7.79 -16.90
C ILE A 153 6.53 8.09 -18.05
N LYS A 154 6.09 7.07 -18.77
CA LYS A 154 5.18 7.21 -19.93
C LYS A 154 3.71 7.09 -19.55
N VAL A 155 3.40 6.63 -18.37
CA VAL A 155 2.02 6.51 -17.90
C VAL A 155 1.35 7.87 -17.91
N ASN A 156 0.18 7.94 -18.53
CA ASN A 156 -0.70 9.09 -18.41
C ASN A 156 -1.56 8.95 -17.14
N TRP A 157 -1.01 9.41 -16.03
CA TRP A 157 -1.63 9.29 -14.71
C TRP A 157 -3.04 9.89 -14.63
N ASN A 158 -3.33 10.93 -15.42
CA ASN A 158 -4.64 11.57 -15.48
C ASN A 158 -5.72 10.73 -16.20
N LYS A 159 -5.35 9.61 -16.82
CA LYS A 159 -6.28 8.70 -17.50
C LYS A 159 -6.54 7.42 -16.73
N LEU A 160 -5.98 7.29 -15.54
CA LEU A 160 -6.29 6.15 -14.69
C LEU A 160 -7.72 6.24 -14.18
N VAL A 161 -8.37 5.08 -14.06
CA VAL A 161 -9.78 4.98 -13.66
C VAL A 161 -9.83 4.74 -12.16
N ALA A 162 -10.49 5.62 -11.42
CA ALA A 162 -10.73 5.47 -9.99
C ALA A 162 -12.23 5.21 -9.75
N GLU A 163 -12.57 4.03 -9.26
CA GLU A 163 -13.96 3.61 -9.05
C GLU A 163 -14.27 3.21 -7.60
N ARG A 164 -13.25 2.84 -6.82
CA ARG A 164 -13.48 2.43 -5.44
C ARG A 164 -13.92 3.62 -4.58
N GLU A 165 -14.93 3.44 -3.76
CA GLU A 165 -15.35 4.44 -2.79
C GLU A 165 -14.46 4.35 -1.53
N PRO A 166 -13.78 5.42 -1.09
CA PRO A 166 -12.95 5.42 0.12
C PRO A 166 -13.75 5.05 1.37
N GLY A 167 -13.12 4.34 2.31
CA GLY A 167 -13.71 4.01 3.60
C GLY A 167 -14.83 2.94 3.55
N VAL A 168 -15.14 2.39 2.38
CA VAL A 168 -16.08 1.27 2.27
C VAL A 168 -15.35 -0.04 2.56
N LEU A 169 -15.63 -0.63 3.70
CA LEU A 169 -15.13 -1.94 4.07
C LEU A 169 -16.02 -3.02 3.44
N LEU A 170 -15.38 -4.05 2.89
CA LEU A 170 -16.13 -5.25 2.53
C LEU A 170 -16.74 -5.87 3.79
N PRO A 171 -17.96 -6.44 3.68
CA PRO A 171 -18.49 -7.27 4.76
C PRO A 171 -17.48 -8.41 5.00
N GLU A 172 -17.11 -8.62 6.27
CA GLU A 172 -16.26 -9.73 6.65
C GLU A 172 -16.80 -11.00 5.97
N ARG A 173 -15.96 -11.65 5.16
CA ARG A 173 -16.26 -13.02 4.74
C ARG A 173 -16.24 -13.83 6.03
N VAL A 174 -17.40 -14.23 6.51
CA VAL A 174 -17.51 -15.20 7.58
C VAL A 174 -16.74 -16.43 7.09
N SER A 175 -15.52 -16.58 7.58
CA SER A 175 -14.67 -17.73 7.28
C SER A 175 -15.36 -18.97 7.80
N GLN A 176 -15.88 -19.79 6.90
CA GLN A 176 -16.41 -21.14 7.24
C GLN A 176 -15.28 -22.13 7.56
N TYR A 177 -14.06 -21.66 7.78
CA TYR A 177 -12.94 -22.50 8.21
C TYR A 177 -12.61 -22.23 9.67
N THR A 178 -13.40 -22.82 10.56
CA THR A 178 -12.98 -23.11 11.94
C THR A 178 -12.01 -24.30 11.91
N THR A 179 -10.69 -24.03 11.87
CA THR A 179 -9.68 -24.91 12.49
C THR A 179 -8.35 -24.17 12.58
N GLY A 180 -7.96 -23.81 13.78
CA GLY A 180 -6.64 -23.88 14.37
C GLY A 180 -5.48 -23.17 13.65
N GLY A 181 -5.08 -21.98 14.12
CA GLY A 181 -3.79 -21.37 13.79
C GLY A 181 -3.80 -19.88 14.11
N GLY A 182 -3.46 -19.52 15.34
CA GLY A 182 -3.44 -18.13 15.77
C GLY A 182 -2.28 -17.36 15.14
N TYR A 183 -2.58 -16.31 14.37
CA TYR A 183 -1.66 -15.23 14.10
C TYR A 183 -2.01 -14.08 15.04
N GLY A 184 -1.04 -13.70 15.89
CA GLY A 184 -1.20 -12.62 16.84
C GLY A 184 -1.31 -11.28 16.12
N SER A 185 -2.38 -10.56 16.39
CA SER A 185 -2.54 -9.15 16.02
C SER A 185 -1.66 -8.31 16.94
N TYR A 186 -0.73 -7.57 16.38
CA TYR A 186 0.07 -6.60 17.13
C TYR A 186 -0.65 -5.26 17.13
N TYR A 187 -1.11 -4.82 18.28
CA TYR A 187 -1.58 -3.45 18.51
C TYR A 187 -0.46 -2.64 19.16
N TYR A 188 -0.18 -1.46 18.63
CA TYR A 188 0.65 -0.45 19.27
C TYR A 188 -0.24 0.41 20.17
N ASP A 189 0.11 0.45 21.47
CA ASP A 189 -0.41 1.41 22.44
C ASP A 189 0.53 2.63 22.47
N ASP A 190 -0.01 3.83 22.32
CA ASP A 190 0.70 5.10 22.22
C ASP A 190 1.37 5.58 23.52
N THR A 191 1.49 4.74 24.51
CA THR A 191 2.19 5.05 25.76
C THR A 191 3.41 4.15 25.97
N PHE A 192 4.57 4.65 25.58
CA PHE A 192 5.92 4.17 25.95
C PHE A 192 6.24 2.66 25.76
N GLY A 193 6.76 2.35 24.57
CA GLY A 193 7.90 1.47 24.38
C GLY A 193 7.99 0.14 25.15
N ARG A 194 6.95 -0.72 25.17
CA ARG A 194 7.10 -2.15 25.45
C ARG A 194 6.00 -2.97 24.80
N ALA A 195 6.41 -3.88 23.91
CA ALA A 195 5.53 -4.90 23.40
C ALA A 195 5.16 -5.89 24.51
N GLN A 196 3.88 -5.97 24.87
CA GLN A 196 3.33 -7.06 25.65
C GLN A 196 2.29 -7.80 24.82
N GLY A 197 2.49 -9.10 24.64
CA GLY A 197 1.54 -9.97 23.98
C GLY A 197 0.27 -10.11 24.82
N ILE A 198 -0.88 -9.78 24.25
CA ILE A 198 -2.19 -9.98 24.87
C ILE A 198 -2.97 -11.00 24.05
N SER A 199 -3.39 -12.06 24.70
CA SER A 199 -4.27 -13.09 24.16
C SER A 199 -5.69 -12.55 23.97
N SER A 200 -6.25 -12.91 22.82
CA SER A 200 -7.62 -12.70 22.33
C SER A 200 -8.71 -12.50 23.38
N SER A 201 -9.39 -11.37 23.35
CA SER A 201 -10.85 -11.23 23.31
C SER A 201 -11.23 -9.73 23.40
N THR A 202 -11.71 -9.16 22.32
CA THR A 202 -12.79 -8.17 22.20
C THR A 202 -12.64 -7.37 20.92
N SER A 203 -13.34 -7.83 19.90
CA SER A 203 -13.63 -7.07 18.69
C SER A 203 -14.72 -6.06 18.99
N THR A 204 -14.42 -4.81 19.27
CA THR A 204 -15.41 -3.71 19.22
C THR A 204 -14.74 -2.35 19.42
N SER A 205 -14.18 -1.75 18.38
CA SER A 205 -13.98 -0.28 18.38
C SER A 205 -13.74 0.39 17.02
N TYR A 206 -13.56 -0.32 15.91
CA TYR A 206 -13.27 0.31 14.62
C TYR A 206 -14.49 0.90 13.87
N ASN A 207 -15.72 0.63 14.31
CA ASN A 207 -16.93 1.07 13.62
C ASN A 207 -17.44 2.49 13.98
N ARG A 208 -16.73 3.26 14.81
CA ARG A 208 -17.28 4.51 15.32
C ARG A 208 -16.94 5.76 14.52
N PHE A 209 -15.80 5.79 13.83
CA PHE A 209 -15.37 7.01 13.12
C PHE A 209 -15.87 7.08 11.67
N GLY A 210 -15.93 5.98 10.93
CA GLY A 210 -16.43 5.97 9.55
C GLY A 210 -17.92 6.32 9.43
N ARG A 211 -18.75 5.90 10.39
CA ARG A 211 -20.20 6.21 10.39
C ARG A 211 -20.52 7.69 10.61
N GLN A 212 -19.73 8.42 11.37
CA GLN A 212 -19.98 9.83 11.63
C GLN A 212 -19.63 10.73 10.43
N ARG A 213 -18.58 10.40 9.66
CA ARG A 213 -18.17 11.17 8.48
C ARG A 213 -19.15 11.03 7.30
N ASN A 214 -19.65 9.83 7.04
CA ASN A 214 -20.61 9.59 5.98
C ASN A 214 -21.98 10.27 6.26
N GLN A 215 -22.35 10.43 7.52
CA GLN A 215 -23.52 11.23 7.87
C GLN A 215 -23.30 12.74 7.63
N ALA A 216 -22.13 13.27 7.99
CA ALA A 216 -21.79 14.67 7.77
C ALA A 216 -21.72 15.05 6.27
N LYS A 217 -21.10 14.20 5.42
CA LYS A 217 -21.08 14.41 3.96
C LYS A 217 -22.50 14.33 3.34
N LYS A 218 -23.35 13.40 3.79
CA LYS A 218 -24.77 13.33 3.33
C LYS A 218 -25.59 14.53 3.76
N GLU A 219 -25.34 15.08 4.93
CA GLU A 219 -26.04 16.28 5.41
C GLU A 219 -25.58 17.56 4.71
N MET A 220 -24.33 17.64 4.25
CA MET A 220 -23.84 18.77 3.44
C MET A 220 -24.39 18.74 2.01
N ASN A 221 -24.42 17.58 1.36
CA ASN A 221 -24.95 17.46 -0.02
C ASN A 221 -26.48 17.59 -0.12
N ASN A 222 -27.22 17.55 0.99
CA ASN A 222 -28.65 17.77 1.01
C ASN A 222 -29.06 19.24 1.34
N LYS A 223 -28.09 20.17 1.44
CA LYS A 223 -28.31 21.58 1.73
C LYS A 223 -27.99 22.52 0.55
N GLU A 224 -27.60 21.96 -0.60
CA GLU A 224 -27.57 22.63 -1.89
C GLU A 224 -28.80 22.21 -2.74
#